data_84dfd1c94b63e5a9512ba287d2e5b77d
#
_entry.id   84dfd1c94b63e5a9512ba287d2e5b77d
#
_cell.length_a   1.000
_cell.length_b   1.000
_cell.length_c   1.000
_cell.angle_alpha   90.00
_cell.angle_beta   90.00
_cell.angle_gamma   90.00
#
_symmetry.space_group_name_H-M   'P 1'
#
loop_
_entity.id
_entity.type
_entity.pdbx_description
1 polymer ?
#
loop_
_entity_poly.entity_id
_entity_poly.type
_entity_poly.pdbx_seq_one_letter_code
_entity_poly.pdbx_strand_id
1 'polypeptide(L)'
;MAEKIPSISKINELFQNKEMKPSELFEQVYETASYTESVLHAHLELFYDEGLKLSKESDNRYTKNESLGLLDGIPIAIKDNINIYGYKTTCSSKMLSNYVSPYDATVVTSLKKAGTIFTGKTNLDEFAMGSSTENSAYGPTKNPWNPDFVPGGSSGGSAAVVSAGSAVASLGSDTGGSIRQPASFCGVVGFKPTYGTVSRYGLIAFASSLDQIGPITNTVDDTRIIFNEIQGYDSKDATSITPEFTKLDNKKIKIGILKELMQEGVSNESQNEVNKVVNLLKEKGHDVTEISLPLTEMALSVYYLIAPAE
;
A
#
# COMPACT_ATOMS: atom_id res chain seq x y z
N MET A 1 0.52 -18.45 -13.01
CA MET A 1 0.08 -17.18 -12.41
C MET A 1 -1.26 -17.45 -11.77
N ALA A 2 -1.44 -17.06 -10.51
CA ALA A 2 -2.77 -17.13 -9.86
C ALA A 2 -3.78 -16.29 -10.66
N GLU A 3 -5.04 -16.69 -10.64
CA GLU A 3 -6.11 -15.92 -11.27
C GLU A 3 -6.16 -14.53 -10.61
N LYS A 4 -6.23 -13.46 -11.43
CA LYS A 4 -6.15 -12.10 -10.91
C LYS A 4 -7.39 -11.81 -10.04
N ILE A 5 -7.16 -11.41 -8.79
CA ILE A 5 -8.25 -11.03 -7.88
C ILE A 5 -9.06 -9.87 -8.51
N PRO A 6 -10.41 -9.96 -8.53
CA PRO A 6 -11.26 -8.87 -9.04
C PRO A 6 -11.07 -7.56 -8.24
N SER A 7 -11.50 -6.43 -8.81
CA SER A 7 -11.49 -5.15 -8.10
C SER A 7 -12.43 -5.16 -6.89
N ILE A 8 -12.17 -4.31 -5.89
CA ILE A 8 -13.01 -4.15 -4.69
C ILE A 8 -14.47 -3.93 -5.06
N SER A 9 -14.75 -3.08 -6.05
CA SER A 9 -16.12 -2.84 -6.51
C SER A 9 -16.77 -4.11 -7.07
N LYS A 10 -16.03 -4.92 -7.84
CA LYS A 10 -16.56 -6.18 -8.38
C LYS A 10 -16.75 -7.23 -7.30
N ILE A 11 -15.86 -7.32 -6.34
CA ILE A 11 -15.97 -8.21 -5.17
C ILE A 11 -17.25 -7.83 -4.37
N ASN A 12 -17.42 -6.53 -4.12
CA ASN A 12 -18.62 -6.07 -3.40
C ASN A 12 -19.92 -6.40 -4.16
N GLU A 13 -19.94 -6.26 -5.49
CA GLU A 13 -21.06 -6.70 -6.33
C GLU A 13 -21.35 -8.21 -6.16
N LEU A 14 -20.32 -9.05 -6.18
CA LEU A 14 -20.46 -10.49 -5.98
C LEU A 14 -21.03 -10.83 -4.59
N PHE A 15 -20.59 -10.10 -3.55
CA PHE A 15 -21.13 -10.25 -2.19
C PHE A 15 -22.61 -9.83 -2.11
N GLN A 16 -22.95 -8.67 -2.71
CA GLN A 16 -24.33 -8.18 -2.73
C GLN A 16 -25.27 -9.13 -3.47
N ASN A 17 -24.83 -9.70 -4.58
CA ASN A 17 -25.58 -10.65 -5.38
C ASN A 17 -25.61 -12.07 -4.76
N LYS A 18 -24.86 -12.31 -3.66
CA LYS A 18 -24.70 -13.64 -3.02
C LYS A 18 -24.07 -14.69 -3.94
N GLU A 19 -23.26 -14.23 -4.91
CA GLU A 19 -22.49 -15.08 -5.82
C GLU A 19 -21.16 -15.55 -5.19
N MET A 20 -20.69 -14.83 -4.15
CA MET A 20 -19.51 -15.14 -3.34
C MET A 20 -19.77 -14.65 -1.92
N LYS A 21 -19.16 -15.30 -0.93
CA LYS A 21 -19.17 -14.84 0.47
C LYS A 21 -17.84 -14.22 0.85
N PRO A 22 -17.82 -13.23 1.76
CA PRO A 22 -16.59 -12.74 2.38
C PRO A 22 -15.68 -13.83 2.93
N SER A 23 -16.25 -14.86 3.60
CA SER A 23 -15.48 -15.99 4.12
C SER A 23 -14.83 -16.84 3.02
N GLU A 24 -15.49 -17.05 1.89
CA GLU A 24 -14.95 -17.78 0.74
C GLU A 24 -13.76 -17.02 0.12
N LEU A 25 -13.89 -15.70 -0.06
CA LEU A 25 -12.77 -14.86 -0.54
C LEU A 25 -11.62 -14.86 0.45
N PHE A 26 -11.90 -14.75 1.76
CA PHE A 26 -10.84 -14.76 2.76
C PHE A 26 -10.07 -16.09 2.74
N GLU A 27 -10.73 -17.22 2.68
CA GLU A 27 -10.10 -18.54 2.60
C GLU A 27 -9.23 -18.66 1.34
N GLN A 28 -9.73 -18.25 0.17
CA GLN A 28 -8.98 -18.24 -1.09
C GLN A 28 -7.71 -17.39 -1.01
N VAL A 29 -7.82 -16.19 -0.45
CA VAL A 29 -6.69 -15.27 -0.25
C VAL A 29 -5.68 -15.84 0.73
N TYR A 30 -6.17 -16.42 1.84
CA TYR A 30 -5.31 -17.03 2.85
C TYR A 30 -4.58 -18.28 2.35
N GLU A 31 -5.24 -19.14 1.59
CA GLU A 31 -4.61 -20.30 0.95
C GLU A 31 -3.49 -19.85 0.00
N THR A 32 -3.76 -18.81 -0.81
CA THR A 32 -2.74 -18.20 -1.68
C THR A 32 -1.58 -17.66 -0.87
N ALA A 33 -1.85 -16.96 0.24
CA ALA A 33 -0.81 -16.45 1.14
C ALA A 33 0.04 -17.58 1.71
N SER A 34 -0.59 -18.62 2.24
CA SER A 34 0.10 -19.78 2.83
C SER A 34 0.98 -20.53 1.82
N TYR A 35 0.48 -20.67 0.59
CA TYR A 35 1.23 -21.33 -0.49
C TYR A 35 2.43 -20.50 -0.94
N THR A 36 2.24 -19.18 -1.15
CA THR A 36 3.28 -18.29 -1.68
C THR A 36 4.33 -17.92 -0.64
N GLU A 37 4.00 -17.98 0.67
CA GLU A 37 4.89 -17.55 1.74
C GLU A 37 6.21 -18.31 1.78
N SER A 38 6.20 -19.61 1.48
CA SER A 38 7.41 -20.45 1.42
C SER A 38 8.45 -19.98 0.39
N VAL A 39 8.02 -19.19 -0.61
CA VAL A 39 8.87 -18.65 -1.67
C VAL A 39 9.08 -17.15 -1.51
N LEU A 40 8.02 -16.40 -1.22
CA LEU A 40 8.03 -14.93 -1.25
C LEU A 40 8.51 -14.29 0.05
N HIS A 41 8.30 -14.92 1.20
CA HIS A 41 8.59 -14.34 2.52
C HIS A 41 8.01 -12.92 2.66
N ALA A 42 6.75 -12.76 2.21
CA ALA A 42 6.09 -11.46 2.13
C ALA A 42 5.33 -11.08 3.41
N HIS A 43 4.96 -12.09 4.24
CA HIS A 43 4.34 -11.86 5.54
C HIS A 43 5.32 -12.20 6.68
N LEU A 44 5.18 -11.50 7.80
CA LEU A 44 5.82 -11.84 9.09
C LEU A 44 4.86 -12.61 10.01
N GLU A 45 3.56 -12.38 9.83
CA GLU A 45 2.49 -13.02 10.59
C GLU A 45 1.22 -13.07 9.73
N LEU A 46 0.52 -14.20 9.76
CA LEU A 46 -0.78 -14.41 9.10
C LEU A 46 -1.89 -14.54 10.15
N PHE A 47 -3.07 -13.97 9.91
CA PHE A 47 -4.17 -13.86 10.86
C PHE A 47 -5.36 -14.76 10.45
N TYR A 48 -5.18 -16.10 10.50
CA TYR A 48 -6.23 -17.02 10.05
C TYR A 48 -7.47 -16.99 10.93
N ASP A 49 -7.33 -17.27 12.23
CA ASP A 49 -8.48 -17.46 13.12
C ASP A 49 -9.33 -16.19 13.25
N GLU A 50 -8.67 -15.05 13.47
CA GLU A 50 -9.37 -13.76 13.55
C GLU A 50 -9.96 -13.36 12.19
N GLY A 51 -9.23 -13.54 11.09
CA GLY A 51 -9.71 -13.24 9.75
C GLY A 51 -10.92 -14.09 9.36
N LEU A 52 -10.89 -15.39 9.62
CA LEU A 52 -12.03 -16.29 9.38
C LEU A 52 -13.26 -15.91 10.23
N LYS A 53 -13.04 -15.54 11.49
CA LYS A 53 -14.11 -15.07 12.37
C LYS A 53 -14.76 -13.81 11.81
N LEU A 54 -13.97 -12.78 11.49
CA LEU A 54 -14.46 -11.50 10.96
C LEU A 54 -15.13 -11.67 9.59
N SER A 55 -14.63 -12.58 8.74
CA SER A 55 -15.25 -12.86 7.44
C SER A 55 -16.64 -13.47 7.59
N LYS A 56 -16.83 -14.38 8.55
CA LYS A 56 -18.18 -14.95 8.88
C LYS A 56 -19.12 -13.91 9.48
N GLU A 57 -18.61 -12.96 10.25
CA GLU A 57 -19.41 -11.81 10.71
C GLU A 57 -19.87 -10.95 9.53
N SER A 58 -18.99 -10.74 8.53
CA SER A 58 -19.34 -10.06 7.28
C SER A 58 -20.37 -10.85 6.45
N ASP A 59 -20.25 -12.19 6.33
CA ASP A 59 -21.28 -13.05 5.70
C ASP A 59 -22.67 -12.80 6.30
N ASN A 60 -22.74 -12.70 7.64
CA ASN A 60 -23.99 -12.45 8.33
C ASN A 60 -24.55 -11.06 8.01
N ARG A 61 -23.68 -10.02 7.90
CA ARG A 61 -24.11 -8.67 7.51
C ARG A 61 -24.68 -8.65 6.09
N TYR A 62 -24.00 -9.27 5.12
CA TYR A 62 -24.51 -9.36 3.74
C TYR A 62 -25.80 -10.16 3.66
N THR A 63 -25.95 -11.24 4.43
CA THR A 63 -27.20 -12.03 4.48
C THR A 63 -28.38 -11.20 4.94
N LYS A 64 -28.15 -10.28 5.89
CA LYS A 64 -29.17 -9.38 6.47
C LYS A 64 -29.36 -8.07 5.70
N ASN A 65 -28.56 -7.82 4.64
CA ASN A 65 -28.45 -6.55 3.93
C ASN A 65 -28.00 -5.38 4.84
N GLU A 66 -27.10 -5.67 5.79
CA GLU A 66 -26.52 -4.73 6.77
C GLU A 66 -25.02 -4.50 6.49
N SER A 67 -24.57 -4.59 5.24
CA SER A 67 -23.18 -4.34 4.86
C SER A 67 -22.71 -2.96 5.29
N LEU A 68 -21.46 -2.86 5.76
CA LEU A 68 -20.82 -1.62 6.19
C LEU A 68 -20.30 -0.76 5.02
N GLY A 69 -20.39 -1.23 3.79
CA GLY A 69 -19.97 -0.52 2.59
C GLY A 69 -19.01 -1.33 1.72
N LEU A 70 -18.27 -0.63 0.83
CA LEU A 70 -17.43 -1.27 -0.19
C LEU A 70 -16.29 -2.12 0.38
N LEU A 71 -15.81 -1.78 1.58
CA LEU A 71 -14.68 -2.46 2.22
C LEU A 71 -15.10 -3.57 3.19
N ASP A 72 -16.39 -3.77 3.43
CA ASP A 72 -16.88 -4.84 4.30
C ASP A 72 -16.54 -6.21 3.73
N GLY A 73 -15.79 -6.98 4.49
CA GLY A 73 -15.36 -8.32 4.10
C GLY A 73 -14.13 -8.36 3.15
N ILE A 74 -13.49 -7.23 2.86
CA ILE A 74 -12.33 -7.17 1.96
C ILE A 74 -11.03 -7.52 2.72
N PRO A 75 -10.27 -8.55 2.27
CA PRO A 75 -8.98 -8.93 2.86
C PRO A 75 -7.86 -7.94 2.53
N ILE A 76 -7.27 -7.31 3.56
CA ILE A 76 -6.21 -6.29 3.44
C ILE A 76 -5.00 -6.67 4.31
N ALA A 77 -3.79 -6.57 3.76
CA ALA A 77 -2.55 -6.77 4.50
C ALA A 77 -1.99 -5.44 5.03
N ILE A 78 -1.29 -5.47 6.17
CA ILE A 78 -0.80 -4.28 6.85
C ILE A 78 0.73 -4.36 7.03
N LYS A 79 1.47 -3.35 6.56
CA LYS A 79 2.92 -3.26 6.77
C LYS A 79 3.27 -3.32 8.25
N ASP A 80 4.32 -4.06 8.61
CA ASP A 80 4.64 -4.35 10.01
C ASP A 80 5.30 -3.19 10.77
N ASN A 81 5.23 -1.98 10.26
CA ASN A 81 5.49 -0.75 11.01
C ASN A 81 4.22 0.05 11.35
N ILE A 82 3.04 -0.50 11.03
CA ILE A 82 1.72 0.08 11.36
C ILE A 82 1.11 -0.75 12.49
N ASN A 83 0.76 -0.10 13.59
CA ASN A 83 0.24 -0.73 14.80
C ASN A 83 -1.17 -1.29 14.63
N ILE A 84 -1.34 -2.55 15.03
CA ILE A 84 -2.64 -3.19 15.26
C ILE A 84 -2.70 -3.62 16.73
N TYR A 85 -3.71 -3.18 17.46
CA TYR A 85 -3.89 -3.52 18.88
C TYR A 85 -3.85 -5.04 19.10
N GLY A 86 -3.02 -5.46 20.05
CA GLY A 86 -2.88 -6.87 20.44
C GLY A 86 -1.97 -7.71 19.52
N TYR A 87 -1.47 -7.16 18.42
CA TYR A 87 -0.55 -7.84 17.52
C TYR A 87 0.87 -7.26 17.58
N LYS A 88 1.83 -8.06 17.17
CA LYS A 88 3.22 -7.61 17.10
C LYS A 88 3.39 -6.52 16.04
N THR A 89 4.28 -5.57 16.34
CA THR A 89 4.76 -4.58 15.38
C THR A 89 6.28 -4.55 15.50
N THR A 90 6.95 -5.34 14.66
CA THR A 90 8.38 -5.58 14.79
C THR A 90 9.23 -4.64 13.93
N CYS A 91 8.64 -3.96 12.95
CA CYS A 91 9.36 -3.20 11.92
C CYS A 91 10.46 -4.03 11.23
N SER A 92 10.25 -5.34 11.09
CA SER A 92 11.24 -6.30 10.58
C SER A 92 12.56 -6.29 11.36
N SER A 93 12.54 -5.89 12.64
CA SER A 93 13.69 -5.83 13.55
C SER A 93 13.57 -6.84 14.70
N LYS A 94 14.69 -7.48 15.05
CA LYS A 94 14.76 -8.30 16.27
C LYS A 94 14.65 -7.47 17.55
N MET A 95 14.92 -6.17 17.50
CA MET A 95 14.80 -5.26 18.65
C MET A 95 13.34 -5.17 19.16
N LEU A 96 12.37 -5.23 18.23
CA LEU A 96 10.94 -5.18 18.52
C LEU A 96 10.24 -6.54 18.42
N SER A 97 10.97 -7.65 18.42
CA SER A 97 10.42 -9.01 18.21
C SER A 97 9.36 -9.41 19.24
N ASN A 98 9.34 -8.80 20.40
CA ASN A 98 8.38 -9.01 21.49
C ASN A 98 7.45 -7.82 21.75
N TYR A 99 7.53 -6.76 20.93
CA TYR A 99 6.65 -5.61 21.09
C TYR A 99 5.26 -5.93 20.55
N VAL A 100 4.27 -5.92 21.43
CA VAL A 100 2.85 -6.06 21.10
C VAL A 100 2.22 -4.68 21.22
N SER A 101 1.57 -4.22 20.17
CA SER A 101 1.00 -2.88 20.16
C SER A 101 -0.16 -2.73 21.15
N PRO A 102 -0.14 -1.73 22.05
CA PRO A 102 -1.22 -1.45 22.99
C PRO A 102 -2.37 -0.61 22.40
N TYR A 103 -2.32 -0.25 21.11
CA TYR A 103 -3.34 0.56 20.43
C TYR A 103 -3.31 0.34 18.91
N ASP A 104 -4.42 0.65 18.27
CA ASP A 104 -4.52 0.69 16.80
C ASP A 104 -3.99 2.01 16.24
N ALA A 105 -3.31 1.94 15.10
CA ALA A 105 -3.12 3.11 14.26
C ALA A 105 -4.47 3.67 13.78
N THR A 106 -4.54 4.98 13.51
CA THR A 106 -5.78 5.60 13.04
C THR A 106 -6.31 4.96 11.78
N VAL A 107 -5.44 4.65 10.80
CA VAL A 107 -5.82 3.96 9.56
C VAL A 107 -6.38 2.56 9.81
N VAL A 108 -5.85 1.86 10.81
CA VAL A 108 -6.36 0.53 11.24
C VAL A 108 -7.74 0.65 11.86
N THR A 109 -7.94 1.67 12.71
CA THR A 109 -9.26 1.96 13.30
C THR A 109 -10.31 2.26 12.22
N SER A 110 -9.96 3.05 11.20
CA SER A 110 -10.86 3.36 10.08
C SER A 110 -11.22 2.11 9.30
N LEU A 111 -10.23 1.31 8.91
CA LEU A 111 -10.46 0.07 8.16
C LEU A 111 -11.28 -0.96 8.96
N LYS A 112 -11.03 -1.12 10.28
CA LYS A 112 -11.85 -1.99 11.14
C LYS A 112 -13.32 -1.53 11.14
N LYS A 113 -13.58 -0.22 11.23
CA LYS A 113 -14.94 0.33 11.19
C LYS A 113 -15.64 0.08 9.84
N ALA A 114 -14.87 0.09 8.76
CA ALA A 114 -15.36 -0.24 7.42
C ALA A 114 -15.60 -1.76 7.20
N GLY A 115 -15.25 -2.60 8.19
CA GLY A 115 -15.48 -4.05 8.14
C GLY A 115 -14.39 -4.81 7.36
N THR A 116 -13.22 -4.22 7.12
CA THR A 116 -12.11 -4.91 6.45
C THR A 116 -11.58 -6.06 7.30
N ILE A 117 -11.02 -7.07 6.65
CA ILE A 117 -10.42 -8.24 7.27
C ILE A 117 -8.90 -8.15 7.09
N PHE A 118 -8.14 -8.15 8.18
CA PHE A 118 -6.69 -8.14 8.06
C PHE A 118 -6.17 -9.56 7.82
N THR A 119 -5.38 -9.74 6.75
CA THR A 119 -4.78 -11.03 6.39
C THR A 119 -3.50 -11.31 7.16
N GLY A 120 -2.79 -10.26 7.59
CA GLY A 120 -1.52 -10.39 8.30
C GLY A 120 -0.68 -9.13 8.27
N LYS A 121 0.53 -9.27 8.83
CA LYS A 121 1.58 -8.23 8.86
C LYS A 121 2.61 -8.52 7.79
N THR A 122 2.89 -7.53 6.93
CA THR A 122 3.82 -7.71 5.81
C THR A 122 5.25 -7.28 6.14
N ASN A 123 6.19 -8.01 5.54
CA ASN A 123 7.63 -7.78 5.67
C ASN A 123 8.06 -6.43 5.05
N LEU A 124 9.17 -5.87 5.54
CA LEU A 124 9.71 -4.59 5.11
C LEU A 124 11.23 -4.55 5.33
N ASP A 125 11.93 -3.56 4.79
CA ASP A 125 13.28 -3.24 5.25
C ASP A 125 13.23 -2.77 6.71
N GLU A 126 14.19 -3.17 7.53
CA GLU A 126 14.23 -2.89 8.97
C GLU A 126 14.02 -1.42 9.27
N PHE A 127 13.02 -1.08 10.13
CA PHE A 127 12.55 0.28 10.43
C PHE A 127 12.21 1.14 9.21
N ALA A 128 11.80 0.50 8.10
CA ALA A 128 11.53 1.15 6.82
C ALA A 128 12.76 1.82 6.16
N MET A 129 13.97 1.49 6.62
CA MET A 129 15.25 2.03 6.16
C MET A 129 15.85 1.16 5.05
N GLY A 130 15.29 1.25 3.85
CA GLY A 130 15.77 0.49 2.71
C GLY A 130 14.88 0.66 1.48
N SER A 131 15.24 -0.01 0.40
CA SER A 131 14.58 0.08 -0.91
C SER A 131 14.48 -1.26 -1.65
N SER A 132 14.72 -2.38 -0.95
CA SER A 132 14.74 -3.71 -1.58
C SER A 132 14.02 -4.80 -0.78
N THR A 133 13.72 -4.55 0.50
CA THR A 133 13.22 -5.53 1.48
C THR A 133 14.17 -6.73 1.67
N GLU A 134 15.47 -6.49 1.46
CA GLU A 134 16.54 -7.43 1.79
C GLU A 134 17.04 -7.26 3.24
N ASN A 135 16.87 -6.07 3.81
CA ASN A 135 17.36 -5.71 5.14
C ASN A 135 16.43 -6.15 6.29
N SER A 136 15.49 -7.05 6.03
CA SER A 136 14.65 -7.62 7.08
C SER A 136 15.43 -8.58 7.96
N ALA A 137 15.31 -8.45 9.28
CA ALA A 137 15.88 -9.39 10.25
C ALA A 137 15.19 -10.78 10.26
N TYR A 138 14.12 -10.92 9.47
CA TYR A 138 13.34 -12.15 9.28
C TYR A 138 13.56 -12.81 7.91
N GLY A 139 14.45 -12.25 7.11
CA GLY A 139 14.79 -12.72 5.77
C GLY A 139 14.20 -11.84 4.65
N PRO A 140 14.79 -11.90 3.45
CA PRO A 140 14.40 -11.07 2.33
C PRO A 140 13.07 -11.48 1.71
N THR A 141 12.26 -10.51 1.32
CA THR A 141 11.09 -10.74 0.47
C THR A 141 11.51 -10.88 -0.99
N LYS A 142 10.82 -11.74 -1.73
CA LYS A 142 11.06 -11.98 -3.15
C LYS A 142 10.00 -11.34 -4.04
N ASN A 143 10.39 -11.02 -5.28
CA ASN A 143 9.44 -10.47 -6.26
C ASN A 143 8.54 -11.59 -6.82
N PRO A 144 7.21 -11.43 -6.81
CA PRO A 144 6.29 -12.46 -7.31
C PRO A 144 6.42 -12.79 -8.80
N TRP A 145 6.93 -11.84 -9.60
CA TRP A 145 7.15 -12.06 -11.04
C TRP A 145 8.38 -12.93 -11.31
N ASN A 146 9.41 -12.77 -10.49
CA ASN A 146 10.62 -13.60 -10.55
C ASN A 146 11.31 -13.57 -9.18
N PRO A 147 11.37 -14.69 -8.45
CA PRO A 147 11.97 -14.77 -7.11
C PRO A 147 13.48 -14.49 -7.04
N ASP A 148 14.15 -14.41 -8.18
CA ASP A 148 15.57 -14.01 -8.23
C ASP A 148 15.76 -12.50 -8.11
N PHE A 149 14.68 -11.72 -8.18
CA PHE A 149 14.69 -10.26 -8.05
C PHE A 149 14.04 -9.80 -6.74
N VAL A 150 14.42 -8.60 -6.33
CA VAL A 150 13.81 -7.92 -5.19
C VAL A 150 12.43 -7.36 -5.54
N PRO A 151 11.49 -7.29 -4.58
CA PRO A 151 10.18 -6.68 -4.78
C PRO A 151 10.24 -5.15 -4.72
N GLY A 152 11.41 -4.57 -4.41
CA GLY A 152 11.57 -3.20 -3.97
C GLY A 152 11.30 -3.04 -2.47
N GLY A 153 11.32 -1.80 -1.98
CA GLY A 153 11.15 -1.49 -0.56
C GLY A 153 10.98 0.03 -0.29
N SER A 154 10.73 0.31 0.97
CA SER A 154 10.72 -0.60 2.12
C SER A 154 9.42 -1.40 2.27
N SER A 155 8.32 -1.11 1.54
CA SER A 155 7.05 -1.85 1.61
C SER A 155 7.01 -3.03 0.61
N GLY A 156 8.12 -3.78 0.49
CA GLY A 156 8.23 -4.87 -0.49
C GLY A 156 7.25 -6.01 -0.21
N GLY A 157 7.08 -6.41 1.06
CA GLY A 157 6.09 -7.40 1.43
C GLY A 157 4.67 -6.96 1.07
N SER A 158 4.32 -5.68 1.35
CA SER A 158 3.01 -5.12 1.01
C SER A 158 2.72 -5.11 -0.50
N ALA A 159 3.73 -4.84 -1.33
CA ALA A 159 3.58 -4.88 -2.78
C ALA A 159 3.51 -6.33 -3.31
N ALA A 160 4.35 -7.21 -2.75
CA ALA A 160 4.41 -8.61 -3.14
C ALA A 160 3.09 -9.36 -2.87
N VAL A 161 2.46 -9.14 -1.71
CA VAL A 161 1.20 -9.82 -1.37
C VAL A 161 0.04 -9.45 -2.31
N VAL A 162 -0.03 -8.18 -2.74
CA VAL A 162 -1.05 -7.73 -3.70
C VAL A 162 -0.78 -8.31 -5.09
N SER A 163 0.47 -8.27 -5.53
CA SER A 163 0.87 -8.80 -6.84
C SER A 163 0.68 -10.32 -6.93
N ALA A 164 0.89 -11.05 -5.83
CA ALA A 164 0.72 -12.50 -5.76
C ALA A 164 -0.74 -12.93 -5.56
N GLY A 165 -1.67 -12.02 -5.29
CA GLY A 165 -3.06 -12.36 -4.97
C GLY A 165 -3.25 -12.92 -3.56
N SER A 166 -2.31 -12.73 -2.65
CA SER A 166 -2.39 -13.11 -1.24
C SER A 166 -2.95 -12.00 -0.33
N ALA A 167 -3.38 -10.90 -0.92
CA ALA A 167 -4.24 -9.88 -0.35
C ALA A 167 -4.94 -9.13 -1.50
N VAL A 168 -6.17 -8.63 -1.28
CA VAL A 168 -6.86 -7.78 -2.27
C VAL A 168 -6.17 -6.42 -2.37
N ALA A 169 -5.71 -5.93 -1.24
CA ALA A 169 -4.99 -4.67 -1.09
C ALA A 169 -4.03 -4.74 0.10
N SER A 170 -3.17 -3.75 0.23
CA SER A 170 -2.35 -3.59 1.42
C SER A 170 -2.11 -2.11 1.76
N LEU A 171 -1.73 -1.85 3.02
CA LEU A 171 -1.16 -0.57 3.42
C LEU A 171 0.36 -0.66 3.50
N GLY A 172 1.02 0.37 3.00
CA GLY A 172 2.45 0.62 3.15
C GLY A 172 2.74 1.96 3.80
N SER A 173 4.03 2.29 3.93
CA SER A 173 4.52 3.61 4.31
C SER A 173 5.57 4.08 3.30
N ASP A 174 5.60 5.38 3.02
CA ASP A 174 6.47 5.99 2.02
C ASP A 174 7.13 7.24 2.61
N THR A 175 8.45 7.23 2.67
CA THR A 175 9.29 8.33 3.11
C THR A 175 10.02 8.95 1.92
N GLY A 176 10.65 8.10 1.11
CA GLY A 176 11.41 8.49 -0.08
C GLY A 176 11.08 7.65 -1.33
N GLY A 177 9.92 6.95 -1.34
CA GLY A 177 9.51 6.07 -2.44
C GLY A 177 8.99 4.71 -2.00
N SER A 178 8.93 4.45 -0.69
CA SER A 178 8.75 3.10 -0.12
C SER A 178 7.35 2.46 -0.32
N ILE A 179 6.40 3.15 -0.94
CA ILE A 179 5.15 2.58 -1.51
C ILE A 179 5.29 2.49 -3.03
N ARG A 180 5.69 3.60 -3.67
CA ARG A 180 5.66 3.79 -5.11
C ARG A 180 6.66 2.89 -5.84
N GLN A 181 7.86 2.77 -5.32
CA GLN A 181 8.93 1.99 -5.93
C GLN A 181 8.63 0.49 -5.86
N PRO A 182 8.30 -0.13 -4.69
CA PRO A 182 7.97 -1.55 -4.66
C PRO A 182 6.69 -1.87 -5.45
N ALA A 183 5.69 -0.96 -5.48
CA ALA A 183 4.52 -1.13 -6.33
C ALA A 183 4.90 -1.20 -7.81
N SER A 184 5.81 -0.34 -8.27
CA SER A 184 6.34 -0.36 -9.64
C SER A 184 7.05 -1.68 -9.96
N PHE A 185 7.90 -2.18 -9.05
CA PHE A 185 8.66 -3.43 -9.23
C PHE A 185 7.77 -4.67 -9.23
N CYS A 186 6.67 -4.63 -8.48
CA CYS A 186 5.70 -5.73 -8.39
C CYS A 186 4.54 -5.62 -9.40
N GLY A 187 4.48 -4.54 -10.22
CA GLY A 187 3.45 -4.35 -11.25
C GLY A 187 2.05 -4.07 -10.68
N VAL A 188 1.98 -3.35 -9.55
CA VAL A 188 0.75 -2.93 -8.88
C VAL A 188 0.68 -1.41 -8.73
N VAL A 189 -0.45 -0.88 -8.27
CA VAL A 189 -0.64 0.56 -8.05
C VAL A 189 -0.23 0.92 -6.62
N GLY A 190 0.76 1.80 -6.48
CA GLY A 190 1.16 2.38 -5.19
C GLY A 190 0.86 3.86 -5.14
N PHE A 191 0.14 4.30 -4.11
CA PHE A 191 -0.25 5.69 -3.95
C PHE A 191 0.30 6.28 -2.65
N LYS A 192 1.18 7.28 -2.79
CA LYS A 192 1.61 8.11 -1.67
C LYS A 192 0.74 9.37 -1.63
N PRO A 193 -0.16 9.49 -0.65
CA PRO A 193 -0.97 10.71 -0.48
C PRO A 193 -0.12 11.96 -0.22
N THR A 194 -0.73 13.11 -0.36
CA THR A 194 -0.17 14.38 0.12
C THR A 194 0.10 14.28 1.61
N TYR A 195 1.27 14.75 2.05
CA TYR A 195 1.69 14.73 3.45
C TYR A 195 0.62 15.35 4.36
N GLY A 196 0.30 14.64 5.44
CA GLY A 196 -0.69 15.04 6.43
C GLY A 196 -2.16 14.71 6.08
N THR A 197 -2.46 14.23 4.87
CA THR A 197 -3.84 13.86 4.51
C THR A 197 -4.30 12.53 5.09
N VAL A 198 -3.37 11.67 5.47
CA VAL A 198 -3.60 10.42 6.20
C VAL A 198 -2.81 10.47 7.50
N SER A 199 -3.47 10.22 8.62
CA SER A 199 -2.84 10.24 9.94
C SER A 199 -1.71 9.22 10.04
N ARG A 200 -0.60 9.64 10.67
CA ARG A 200 0.55 8.78 11.02
C ARG A 200 0.48 8.27 12.46
N TYR A 201 -0.59 8.58 13.20
CA TYR A 201 -0.74 8.04 14.54
C TYR A 201 -0.77 6.50 14.51
N GLY A 202 0.20 5.91 15.23
CA GLY A 202 0.40 4.46 15.25
C GLY A 202 1.29 3.90 14.13
N LEU A 203 1.89 4.76 13.32
CA LEU A 203 3.02 4.41 12.45
C LEU A 203 4.32 4.52 13.25
N ILE A 204 5.15 3.48 13.24
CA ILE A 204 6.54 3.59 13.71
C ILE A 204 7.32 4.40 12.69
N ALA A 205 7.83 5.55 13.12
CA ALA A 205 8.45 6.53 12.23
C ALA A 205 9.80 6.06 11.69
N PHE A 206 10.08 6.45 10.45
CA PHE A 206 11.45 6.52 9.91
C PHE A 206 11.91 7.98 9.91
N ALA A 207 11.22 8.85 9.19
CA ALA A 207 11.48 10.29 9.17
C ALA A 207 10.14 11.03 9.24
N SER A 208 9.84 11.57 10.42
CA SER A 208 8.52 12.16 10.72
C SER A 208 8.13 13.30 9.78
N SER A 209 9.09 14.05 9.25
CA SER A 209 8.86 15.13 8.27
C SER A 209 8.47 14.63 6.87
N LEU A 210 8.64 13.34 6.58
CA LEU A 210 8.50 12.77 5.23
C LEU A 210 7.52 11.60 5.17
N ASP A 211 7.35 10.84 6.26
CA ASP A 211 6.56 9.62 6.31
C ASP A 211 5.10 9.84 5.95
N GLN A 212 4.55 8.94 5.14
CA GLN A 212 3.13 8.92 4.80
C GLN A 212 2.64 7.49 4.62
N ILE A 213 1.50 7.14 5.23
CA ILE A 213 0.81 5.87 4.97
C ILE A 213 0.00 6.00 3.68
N GLY A 214 -0.06 4.93 2.89
CA GLY A 214 -0.88 4.87 1.70
C GLY A 214 -1.16 3.46 1.20
N PRO A 215 -2.14 3.30 0.31
CA PRO A 215 -2.57 2.01 -0.22
C PRO A 215 -1.68 1.50 -1.36
N ILE A 216 -1.61 0.16 -1.45
CA ILE A 216 -1.09 -0.59 -2.58
C ILE A 216 -2.21 -1.53 -3.05
N THR A 217 -2.54 -1.51 -4.35
CA THR A 217 -3.72 -2.19 -4.91
C THR A 217 -3.48 -2.63 -6.36
N ASN A 218 -4.41 -3.41 -6.93
CA ASN A 218 -4.34 -3.81 -8.33
C ASN A 218 -4.86 -2.74 -9.31
N THR A 219 -5.70 -1.80 -8.86
CA THR A 219 -6.31 -0.77 -9.72
C THR A 219 -6.31 0.60 -9.06
N VAL A 220 -6.36 1.66 -9.87
CA VAL A 220 -6.48 3.04 -9.38
C VAL A 220 -7.81 3.27 -8.64
N ASP A 221 -8.88 2.60 -9.07
CA ASP A 221 -10.19 2.71 -8.43
C ASP A 221 -10.19 2.09 -7.01
N ASP A 222 -9.53 0.93 -6.83
CA ASP A 222 -9.35 0.33 -5.51
C ASP A 222 -8.50 1.23 -4.61
N THR A 223 -7.43 1.84 -5.16
CA THR A 223 -6.62 2.83 -4.45
C THR A 223 -7.47 3.98 -3.94
N ARG A 224 -8.38 4.50 -4.78
CA ARG A 224 -9.28 5.59 -4.40
C ARG A 224 -10.25 5.20 -3.30
N ILE A 225 -10.80 3.97 -3.35
CA ILE A 225 -11.71 3.45 -2.33
C ILE A 225 -11.01 3.40 -0.97
N ILE A 226 -9.82 2.80 -0.91
CA ILE A 226 -9.07 2.69 0.35
C ILE A 226 -8.60 4.06 0.84
N PHE A 227 -8.07 4.91 -0.05
CA PHE A 227 -7.64 6.26 0.34
C PHE A 227 -8.78 7.08 0.93
N ASN A 228 -9.98 7.02 0.34
CA ASN A 228 -11.15 7.72 0.87
C ASN A 228 -11.54 7.26 2.28
N GLU A 229 -11.28 6.01 2.64
CA GLU A 229 -11.56 5.48 3.98
C GLU A 229 -10.53 5.92 5.02
N ILE A 230 -9.24 6.01 4.64
CA ILE A 230 -8.15 6.27 5.59
C ILE A 230 -7.74 7.73 5.70
N GLN A 231 -8.20 8.61 4.79
CA GLN A 231 -7.90 10.04 4.82
C GLN A 231 -8.73 10.79 5.86
N GLY A 232 -8.20 11.91 6.31
CA GLY A 232 -8.94 12.84 7.17
C GLY A 232 -8.09 13.41 8.29
N TYR A 233 -8.64 14.43 8.95
CA TYR A 233 -8.00 15.06 10.10
C TYR A 233 -8.00 14.12 11.32
N ASP A 234 -6.87 14.06 11.99
CA ASP A 234 -6.70 13.32 13.25
C ASP A 234 -5.96 14.20 14.25
N SER A 235 -6.61 14.54 15.37
CA SER A 235 -6.02 15.32 16.45
C SER A 235 -4.84 14.64 17.15
N LYS A 236 -4.62 13.33 16.92
CA LYS A 236 -3.49 12.57 17.47
C LYS A 236 -2.21 12.70 16.63
N ASP A 237 -2.31 13.24 15.42
CA ASP A 237 -1.16 13.54 14.55
C ASP A 237 -1.07 15.05 14.32
N ALA A 238 -0.07 15.69 14.92
CA ALA A 238 0.11 17.16 14.86
C ALA A 238 0.30 17.70 13.42
N THR A 239 0.63 16.83 12.47
CA THR A 239 0.79 17.22 11.06
C THR A 239 -0.42 16.89 10.20
N SER A 240 -1.45 16.28 10.79
CA SER A 240 -2.68 15.93 10.08
C SER A 240 -3.44 17.17 9.64
N ILE A 241 -3.92 17.15 8.41
CA ILE A 241 -4.71 18.23 7.80
C ILE A 241 -6.07 17.71 7.35
N THR A 242 -7.05 18.60 7.27
CA THR A 242 -8.29 18.29 6.56
C THR A 242 -8.02 18.41 5.05
N PRO A 243 -8.17 17.33 4.27
CA PRO A 243 -7.92 17.40 2.84
C PRO A 243 -8.95 18.32 2.15
N GLU A 244 -8.47 19.31 1.43
CA GLU A 244 -9.29 20.13 0.54
C GLU A 244 -8.98 19.75 -0.91
N PHE A 245 -9.96 19.16 -1.60
CA PHE A 245 -9.81 18.77 -3.00
C PHE A 245 -10.51 19.77 -3.90
N THR A 246 -9.71 20.47 -4.72
CA THR A 246 -10.27 21.26 -5.81
C THR A 246 -10.74 20.33 -6.91
N LYS A 247 -12.03 20.36 -7.23
CA LYS A 247 -12.57 19.64 -8.38
C LYS A 247 -12.01 20.25 -9.66
N LEU A 248 -11.12 19.52 -10.33
CA LEU A 248 -10.62 19.93 -11.62
C LEU A 248 -11.73 19.78 -12.68
N ASP A 249 -11.93 20.79 -13.50
CA ASP A 249 -12.75 20.65 -14.71
C ASP A 249 -11.90 19.91 -15.78
N ASN A 250 -12.08 18.61 -15.83
CA ASN A 250 -11.13 17.62 -16.38
C ASN A 250 -11.05 17.56 -17.91
N LYS A 251 -11.52 18.57 -18.65
CA LYS A 251 -11.48 18.49 -20.11
C LYS A 251 -10.06 18.63 -20.67
N LYS A 252 -9.21 19.42 -20.04
CA LYS A 252 -7.82 19.59 -20.44
C LYS A 252 -6.96 19.98 -19.22
N ILE A 253 -5.95 19.18 -18.89
CA ILE A 253 -4.98 19.46 -17.83
C ILE A 253 -3.61 19.77 -18.40
N LYS A 254 -2.80 20.55 -17.67
CA LYS A 254 -1.39 20.80 -17.99
C LYS A 254 -0.54 19.79 -17.21
N ILE A 255 0.36 19.12 -17.91
CA ILE A 255 1.22 18.06 -17.37
C ILE A 255 2.67 18.43 -17.67
N GLY A 256 3.49 18.53 -16.63
CA GLY A 256 4.92 18.78 -16.76
C GLY A 256 5.72 17.46 -16.66
N ILE A 257 6.63 17.25 -17.59
CA ILE A 257 7.62 16.16 -17.51
C ILE A 257 8.94 16.74 -17.04
N LEU A 258 9.43 16.25 -15.91
CA LEU A 258 10.69 16.73 -15.32
C LEU A 258 11.88 16.18 -16.11
N LYS A 259 12.59 17.08 -16.80
CA LYS A 259 13.77 16.69 -17.60
C LYS A 259 14.88 16.09 -16.75
N GLU A 260 15.04 16.54 -15.49
CA GLU A 260 16.05 16.08 -14.55
C GLU A 260 15.86 14.61 -14.15
N LEU A 261 14.64 14.09 -14.22
CA LEU A 261 14.30 12.70 -13.89
C LEU A 261 14.32 11.76 -15.11
N MET A 262 14.62 12.29 -16.31
CA MET A 262 14.67 11.54 -17.56
C MET A 262 16.09 11.47 -18.16
N GLN A 263 17.10 11.70 -17.31
CA GLN A 263 18.51 11.77 -17.72
C GLN A 263 19.26 10.45 -17.51
N GLU A 264 20.59 10.53 -17.53
CA GLU A 264 21.51 9.42 -17.30
C GLU A 264 21.16 8.67 -16.00
N GLY A 265 21.16 7.34 -16.04
CA GLY A 265 20.76 6.46 -14.93
C GLY A 265 19.35 5.90 -15.04
N VAL A 266 18.52 6.41 -15.94
CA VAL A 266 17.20 5.79 -16.25
C VAL A 266 17.35 4.91 -17.48
N SER A 267 16.95 3.62 -17.38
CA SER A 267 17.05 2.69 -18.50
C SER A 267 16.22 3.13 -19.70
N ASN A 268 16.64 2.76 -20.90
CA ASN A 268 15.89 3.06 -22.12
C ASN A 268 14.48 2.48 -22.11
N GLU A 269 14.30 1.30 -21.49
CA GLU A 269 13.00 0.65 -21.34
C GLU A 269 12.07 1.52 -20.49
N SER A 270 12.56 2.01 -19.34
CA SER A 270 11.78 2.90 -18.46
C SER A 270 11.43 4.21 -19.14
N GLN A 271 12.39 4.83 -19.85
CA GLN A 271 12.15 6.06 -20.63
C GLN A 271 11.08 5.83 -21.72
N ASN A 272 11.14 4.69 -22.42
CA ASN A 272 10.17 4.34 -23.47
C ASN A 272 8.75 4.17 -22.88
N GLU A 273 8.60 3.53 -21.73
CA GLU A 273 7.29 3.39 -21.08
C GLU A 273 6.72 4.76 -20.64
N VAL A 274 7.53 5.64 -20.06
CA VAL A 274 7.10 7.00 -19.75
C VAL A 274 6.67 7.74 -21.02
N ASN A 275 7.44 7.64 -22.11
CA ASN A 275 7.13 8.28 -23.39
C ASN A 275 5.81 7.76 -24.01
N LYS A 276 5.50 6.46 -23.87
CA LYS A 276 4.19 5.90 -24.28
C LYS A 276 3.03 6.58 -23.52
N VAL A 277 3.18 6.74 -22.19
CA VAL A 277 2.18 7.43 -21.36
C VAL A 277 2.06 8.90 -21.77
N VAL A 278 3.17 9.59 -22.01
CA VAL A 278 3.19 10.98 -22.50
C VAL A 278 2.43 11.12 -23.81
N ASN A 279 2.67 10.23 -24.77
CA ASN A 279 1.98 10.25 -26.06
C ASN A 279 0.48 10.00 -25.90
N LEU A 280 0.09 9.01 -25.08
CA LEU A 280 -1.33 8.75 -24.78
C LEU A 280 -2.04 9.97 -24.18
N LEU A 281 -1.38 10.69 -23.28
CA LEU A 281 -1.93 11.90 -22.65
C LEU A 281 -2.11 13.04 -23.68
N LYS A 282 -1.16 13.20 -24.60
CA LYS A 282 -1.27 14.15 -25.71
C LYS A 282 -2.42 13.79 -26.65
N GLU A 283 -2.57 12.51 -27.01
CA GLU A 283 -3.67 11.99 -27.84
C GLU A 283 -5.04 12.22 -27.20
N LYS A 284 -5.11 12.15 -25.84
CA LYS A 284 -6.32 12.49 -25.08
C LYS A 284 -6.57 14.01 -24.97
N GLY A 285 -5.74 14.85 -25.59
CA GLY A 285 -5.91 16.30 -25.66
C GLY A 285 -5.36 17.07 -24.46
N HIS A 286 -4.57 16.43 -23.60
CA HIS A 286 -3.90 17.14 -22.51
C HIS A 286 -2.69 17.94 -23.01
N ASP A 287 -2.34 19.00 -22.27
CA ASP A 287 -1.18 19.84 -22.56
C ASP A 287 0.05 19.30 -21.82
N VAL A 288 0.92 18.60 -22.55
CA VAL A 288 2.10 17.97 -21.98
C VAL A 288 3.35 18.69 -22.43
N THR A 289 4.10 19.26 -21.49
CA THR A 289 5.33 20.04 -21.72
C THR A 289 6.47 19.54 -20.85
N GLU A 290 7.70 19.68 -21.34
CA GLU A 290 8.89 19.48 -20.52
C GLU A 290 9.10 20.69 -19.60
N ILE A 291 9.40 20.42 -18.34
CA ILE A 291 9.68 21.44 -17.32
C ILE A 291 10.98 21.12 -16.60
N SER A 292 11.59 22.13 -15.97
CA SER A 292 12.81 21.99 -15.18
C SER A 292 12.57 22.39 -13.72
N LEU A 293 13.04 21.55 -12.80
CA LEU A 293 13.11 21.82 -11.38
C LEU A 293 14.54 21.54 -10.89
N PRO A 294 15.49 22.48 -11.06
CA PRO A 294 16.93 22.26 -10.80
C PRO A 294 17.24 21.78 -9.37
N LEU A 295 16.42 22.17 -8.38
CA LEU A 295 16.61 21.74 -6.99
C LEU A 295 16.36 20.24 -6.78
N THR A 296 15.77 19.54 -7.75
CA THR A 296 15.57 18.08 -7.72
C THR A 296 16.91 17.33 -7.60
N GLU A 297 18.00 17.89 -8.15
CA GLU A 297 19.35 17.31 -8.04
C GLU A 297 19.84 17.22 -6.59
N MET A 298 19.35 18.11 -5.72
CA MET A 298 19.71 18.13 -4.29
C MET A 298 18.83 17.23 -3.44
N ALA A 299 17.69 16.72 -3.97
CA ALA A 299 16.66 16.02 -3.21
C ALA A 299 17.21 14.79 -2.47
N LEU A 300 18.08 14.00 -3.12
CA LEU A 300 18.68 12.81 -2.52
C LEU A 300 19.61 13.19 -1.35
N SER A 301 20.43 14.21 -1.51
CA SER A 301 21.33 14.69 -0.45
C SER A 301 20.55 15.23 0.75
N VAL A 302 19.48 16.00 0.51
CA VAL A 302 18.58 16.50 1.55
C VAL A 302 17.90 15.34 2.30
N TYR A 303 17.42 14.34 1.58
CA TYR A 303 16.82 13.14 2.17
C TYR A 303 17.81 12.44 3.12
N TYR A 304 19.07 12.21 2.70
CA TYR A 304 20.09 11.57 3.53
C TYR A 304 20.56 12.40 4.73
N LEU A 305 20.31 13.70 4.74
CA LEU A 305 20.57 14.56 5.90
C LEU A 305 19.40 14.53 6.90
N ILE A 306 18.16 14.61 6.41
CA ILE A 306 16.95 14.69 7.26
C ILE A 306 16.62 13.32 7.85
N ALA A 307 16.52 12.28 7.03
CA ALA A 307 16.01 11.00 7.46
C ALA A 307 16.85 10.34 8.58
N PRO A 308 18.21 10.35 8.55
CA PRO A 308 19.00 9.82 9.67
C PRO A 308 19.01 10.71 10.91
N ALA A 309 18.64 11.99 10.78
CA ALA A 309 18.63 12.92 11.90
C ALA A 309 17.32 12.86 12.72
N GLU A 310 16.21 12.42 12.13
CA GLU A 310 14.92 12.24 12.75
C GLU A 310 14.70 10.82 13.29
#